data_d827b962f15ca38496d326b0a4698545
#
_entry.id   d827b962f15ca38496d326b0a4698545
#
_cell.length_a   1.000
_cell.length_b   1.000
_cell.length_c   1.000
_cell.angle_alpha   90.00
_cell.angle_beta   90.00
_cell.angle_gamma   90.00
#
_symmetry.space_group_name_H-M   'P 1'
#
loop_
_entity.id
_entity.type
_entity.pdbx_description
1 polymer ?
#
loop_
_entity_poly.entity_id
_entity_poly.type
_entity_poly.pdbx_seq_one_letter_code
_entity_poly.pdbx_strand_id
1 'polypeptide(L)'
;MDHDQHLRSAVDLAASVVRDTPVGRYDDPTPCSDFTVADLINHIAFGFVLARCSGTREPWDPSWTADSTAPILDGRPREQWADACVEAGKAAVAAWESPSAWEGESHLGGAAMPAAMIGSMMTGEFAVHAWDLATATGRPVQVGPGLADVALESMTAMAGMGRDAGWIGPEVTVSADAPTFDRALAVAGRNPRSRQA
;
A
#
# COMPACT_ATOMS: atom_id res chain seq x y z
N MET A 1 20.50 5.86 1.46
CA MET A 1 19.08 6.16 1.79
C MET A 1 18.54 4.92 2.45
N ASP A 2 17.84 5.07 3.57
CA ASP A 2 17.34 3.93 4.35
C ASP A 2 16.02 3.41 3.76
N HIS A 3 16.10 2.87 2.54
CA HIS A 3 14.93 2.37 1.80
C HIS A 3 14.19 1.27 2.57
N ASP A 4 14.93 0.36 3.19
CA ASP A 4 14.42 -0.70 4.06
C ASP A 4 13.64 -0.15 5.26
N GLN A 5 14.14 0.93 5.87
CA GLN A 5 13.46 1.59 6.98
C GLN A 5 12.14 2.25 6.55
N HIS A 6 12.07 2.86 5.35
CA HIS A 6 10.84 3.46 4.85
C HIS A 6 9.80 2.40 4.50
N LEU A 7 10.21 1.30 3.84
CA LEU A 7 9.32 0.18 3.57
C LEU A 7 8.78 -0.43 4.86
N ARG A 8 9.65 -0.70 5.84
CA ARG A 8 9.24 -1.16 7.17
C ARG A 8 8.22 -0.21 7.80
N SER A 9 8.49 1.10 7.79
CA SER A 9 7.60 2.10 8.37
C SER A 9 6.22 2.11 7.69
N ALA A 10 6.16 1.96 6.35
CA ALA A 10 4.92 1.89 5.61
C ALA A 10 4.12 0.60 5.92
N VAL A 11 4.80 -0.55 5.98
CA VAL A 11 4.20 -1.85 6.34
C VAL A 11 3.66 -1.82 7.77
N ASP A 12 4.46 -1.33 8.73
CA ASP A 12 4.06 -1.24 10.14
C ASP A 12 2.85 -0.31 10.31
N LEU A 13 2.83 0.82 9.57
CA LEU A 13 1.70 1.73 9.55
C LEU A 13 0.43 1.04 9.04
N ALA A 14 0.50 0.42 7.87
CA ALA A 14 -0.65 -0.26 7.25
C ALA A 14 -1.15 -1.42 8.13
N ALA A 15 -0.25 -2.26 8.65
CA ALA A 15 -0.58 -3.35 9.56
C ALA A 15 -1.21 -2.85 10.87
N SER A 16 -0.75 -1.71 11.40
CA SER A 16 -1.32 -1.10 12.60
C SER A 16 -2.76 -0.63 12.33
N VAL A 17 -3.00 0.06 11.22
CA VAL A 17 -4.35 0.53 10.86
C VAL A 17 -5.30 -0.64 10.64
N VAL A 18 -4.85 -1.72 9.98
CA VAL A 18 -5.66 -2.95 9.82
C VAL A 18 -6.02 -3.54 11.17
N ARG A 19 -5.06 -3.69 12.09
CA ARG A 19 -5.29 -4.24 13.43
C ARG A 19 -6.30 -3.44 14.22
N ASP A 20 -6.25 -2.14 14.06
CA ASP A 20 -7.11 -1.20 14.78
C ASP A 20 -8.49 -1.01 14.13
N THR A 21 -8.74 -1.63 12.98
CA THR A 21 -10.01 -1.53 12.25
C THR A 21 -11.02 -2.52 12.81
N PRO A 22 -12.16 -2.04 13.36
CA PRO A 22 -13.18 -2.94 13.90
C PRO A 22 -13.83 -3.78 12.79
N VAL A 23 -14.05 -5.07 13.05
CA VAL A 23 -14.71 -6.00 12.10
C VAL A 23 -16.09 -5.48 11.66
N GLY A 24 -16.83 -4.81 12.56
CA GLY A 24 -18.12 -4.21 12.24
C GLY A 24 -18.10 -3.07 11.21
N ARG A 25 -16.89 -2.60 10.82
CA ARG A 25 -16.70 -1.56 9.81
C ARG A 25 -16.27 -2.13 8.45
N TYR A 26 -16.13 -3.45 8.31
CA TYR A 26 -15.59 -4.08 7.10
C TYR A 26 -16.43 -3.86 5.85
N ASP A 27 -17.72 -3.61 5.98
CA ASP A 27 -18.62 -3.35 4.86
C ASP A 27 -18.76 -1.85 4.54
N ASP A 28 -18.03 -0.97 5.24
CA ASP A 28 -18.06 0.47 5.01
C ASP A 28 -17.29 0.84 3.73
N PRO A 29 -17.66 1.96 3.05
CA PRO A 29 -16.94 2.47 1.90
C PRO A 29 -15.58 3.06 2.31
N THR A 30 -14.65 3.14 1.34
CA THR A 30 -13.33 3.75 1.53
C THR A 30 -13.11 4.91 0.54
N PRO A 31 -12.09 5.78 0.75
CA PRO A 31 -11.65 6.74 -0.25
C PRO A 31 -11.17 6.10 -1.57
N CYS A 32 -10.76 4.83 -1.54
CA CYS A 32 -10.51 4.02 -2.72
C CYS A 32 -11.85 3.49 -3.22
N SER A 33 -12.49 4.20 -4.17
CA SER A 33 -13.92 4.06 -4.52
C SER A 33 -14.38 2.66 -4.90
N ASP A 34 -13.44 1.80 -5.32
CA ASP A 34 -13.75 0.44 -5.78
C ASP A 34 -13.67 -0.60 -4.64
N PHE A 35 -13.27 -0.16 -3.44
CA PHE A 35 -13.06 -1.03 -2.28
C PHE A 35 -13.93 -0.65 -1.09
N THR A 36 -14.58 -1.66 -0.50
CA THR A 36 -15.00 -1.62 0.89
C THR A 36 -13.78 -1.71 1.82
N VAL A 37 -13.98 -1.49 3.12
CA VAL A 37 -12.93 -1.71 4.13
C VAL A 37 -12.39 -3.14 4.05
N ALA A 38 -13.26 -4.16 3.88
CA ALA A 38 -12.82 -5.56 3.74
C ALA A 38 -11.97 -5.76 2.48
N ASP A 39 -12.39 -5.22 1.35
CA ASP A 39 -11.64 -5.32 0.10
C ASP A 39 -10.27 -4.67 0.24
N LEU A 40 -10.20 -3.50 0.88
CA LEU A 40 -8.94 -2.78 1.11
C LEU A 40 -8.02 -3.53 2.06
N ILE A 41 -8.53 -4.14 3.13
CA ILE A 41 -7.72 -4.99 4.03
C ILE A 41 -7.15 -6.18 3.27
N ASN A 42 -7.96 -6.86 2.44
CA ASN A 42 -7.47 -7.96 1.62
C ASN A 42 -6.44 -7.48 0.57
N HIS A 43 -6.64 -6.30 -0.02
CA HIS A 43 -5.69 -5.69 -0.94
C HIS A 43 -4.34 -5.38 -0.27
N ILE A 44 -4.35 -4.81 0.93
CA ILE A 44 -3.13 -4.59 1.72
C ILE A 44 -2.41 -5.91 2.02
N ALA A 45 -3.15 -6.95 2.45
CA ALA A 45 -2.58 -8.28 2.71
C ALA A 45 -1.97 -8.89 1.44
N PHE A 46 -2.64 -8.75 0.30
CA PHE A 46 -2.13 -9.16 -1.00
C PHE A 46 -0.85 -8.38 -1.38
N GLY A 47 -0.84 -7.07 -1.19
CA GLY A 47 0.34 -6.24 -1.40
C GLY A 47 1.55 -6.71 -0.56
N PHE A 48 1.33 -7.11 0.71
CA PHE A 48 2.40 -7.67 1.54
C PHE A 48 2.94 -8.99 0.98
N VAL A 49 2.07 -9.87 0.47
CA VAL A 49 2.50 -11.11 -0.19
C VAL A 49 3.31 -10.80 -1.45
N LEU A 50 2.87 -9.83 -2.27
CA LEU A 50 3.62 -9.38 -3.44
C LEU A 50 4.99 -8.81 -3.09
N ALA A 51 5.04 -7.93 -2.07
CA ALA A 51 6.30 -7.36 -1.59
C ALA A 51 7.25 -8.46 -1.12
N ARG A 52 6.77 -9.47 -0.39
CA ARG A 52 7.58 -10.63 0.01
C ARG A 52 8.12 -11.38 -1.22
N CYS A 53 7.26 -11.75 -2.17
CA CYS A 53 7.68 -12.47 -3.37
C CYS A 53 8.72 -11.67 -4.17
N SER A 54 8.53 -10.34 -4.28
CA SER A 54 9.49 -9.48 -4.96
C SER A 54 10.83 -9.40 -4.23
N GLY A 55 10.83 -9.26 -2.90
CA GLY A 55 12.05 -9.18 -2.10
C GLY A 55 12.85 -10.48 -2.09
N THR A 56 12.17 -11.64 -2.02
CA THR A 56 12.80 -12.97 -2.05
C THR A 56 13.07 -13.48 -3.46
N ARG A 57 12.52 -12.83 -4.49
CA ARG A 57 12.53 -13.30 -5.89
C ARG A 57 11.87 -14.67 -6.06
N GLU A 58 10.92 -15.02 -5.17
CA GLU A 58 10.11 -16.22 -5.31
C GLU A 58 9.19 -16.12 -6.53
N PRO A 59 8.86 -17.27 -7.15
CA PRO A 59 7.94 -17.29 -8.27
C PRO A 59 6.59 -16.67 -7.87
N TRP A 60 6.06 -15.85 -8.76
CA TRP A 60 4.70 -15.33 -8.71
C TRP A 60 3.70 -16.47 -8.97
N ASP A 61 2.59 -16.51 -8.23
CA ASP A 61 1.50 -17.42 -8.54
C ASP A 61 0.82 -16.99 -9.86
N PRO A 62 0.86 -17.80 -10.90
CA PRO A 62 0.32 -17.43 -12.22
C PRO A 62 -1.20 -17.24 -12.23
N SER A 63 -1.91 -17.66 -11.18
CA SER A 63 -3.35 -17.36 -11.02
C SER A 63 -3.61 -15.93 -10.58
N TRP A 64 -2.61 -15.22 -10.07
CA TRP A 64 -2.73 -13.83 -9.66
C TRP A 64 -2.44 -12.93 -10.85
N THR A 65 -3.40 -12.09 -11.22
CA THR A 65 -3.19 -11.08 -12.26
C THR A 65 -2.83 -9.75 -11.61
N ALA A 66 -2.09 -8.90 -12.34
CA ALA A 66 -1.69 -7.58 -11.84
C ALA A 66 -2.90 -6.69 -11.51
N ASP A 67 -4.01 -6.91 -12.22
CA ASP A 67 -5.23 -6.11 -12.09
C ASP A 67 -6.21 -6.67 -11.05
N SER A 68 -5.92 -7.84 -10.47
CA SER A 68 -6.81 -8.46 -9.49
C SER A 68 -6.17 -8.52 -8.12
N THR A 69 -6.92 -8.14 -7.13
CA THR A 69 -6.63 -8.46 -5.75
C THR A 69 -6.89 -9.94 -5.53
N ALA A 70 -5.84 -10.74 -5.38
CA ALA A 70 -6.03 -12.15 -5.03
C ALA A 70 -6.72 -12.25 -3.67
N PRO A 71 -7.65 -13.19 -3.49
CA PRO A 71 -8.42 -13.32 -2.25
C PRO A 71 -7.59 -14.01 -1.16
N ILE A 72 -6.55 -13.36 -0.69
CA ILE A 72 -5.54 -13.89 0.26
C ILE A 72 -6.17 -14.23 1.62
N LEU A 73 -7.21 -13.50 2.00
CA LEU A 73 -7.89 -13.67 3.29
C LEU A 73 -9.16 -14.52 3.20
N ASP A 74 -9.58 -14.92 2.01
CA ASP A 74 -10.78 -15.74 1.82
C ASP A 74 -10.72 -17.07 2.58
N GLY A 75 -11.87 -17.50 3.06
CA GLY A 75 -11.99 -18.71 3.87
C GLY A 75 -11.54 -18.58 5.32
N ARG A 76 -11.00 -17.40 5.73
CA ARG A 76 -10.68 -17.08 7.12
C ARG A 76 -11.84 -16.32 7.77
N PRO A 77 -12.18 -16.61 9.06
CA PRO A 77 -13.04 -15.73 9.83
C PRO A 77 -12.50 -14.29 9.83
N ARG A 78 -13.38 -13.28 9.67
CA ARG A 78 -12.99 -11.87 9.61
C ARG A 78 -12.19 -11.40 10.84
N GLU A 79 -12.45 -11.98 11.99
CA GLU A 79 -11.73 -11.72 13.25
C GLU A 79 -10.25 -12.12 13.21
N GLN A 80 -9.86 -12.99 12.28
CA GLN A 80 -8.47 -13.43 12.09
C GLN A 80 -7.73 -12.67 10.99
N TRP A 81 -8.41 -11.77 10.27
CA TRP A 81 -7.82 -11.06 9.14
C TRP A 81 -6.69 -10.13 9.57
N ALA A 82 -6.88 -9.44 10.69
CA ALA A 82 -5.85 -8.52 11.21
C ALA A 82 -4.55 -9.27 11.53
N ASP A 83 -4.64 -10.40 12.22
CA ASP A 83 -3.46 -11.22 12.56
C ASP A 83 -2.78 -11.77 11.31
N ALA A 84 -3.55 -12.28 10.34
CA ALA A 84 -3.03 -12.78 9.07
C ALA A 84 -2.33 -11.67 8.27
N CYS A 85 -2.89 -10.46 8.24
CA CYS A 85 -2.30 -9.31 7.58
C CYS A 85 -0.99 -8.89 8.27
N VAL A 86 -0.95 -8.85 9.59
CA VAL A 86 0.27 -8.54 10.37
C VAL A 86 1.38 -9.54 10.09
N GLU A 87 1.07 -10.84 10.03
CA GLU A 87 2.08 -11.87 9.70
C GLU A 87 2.59 -11.75 8.26
N ALA A 88 1.71 -11.45 7.31
CA ALA A 88 2.12 -11.16 5.93
C ALA A 88 3.04 -9.93 5.84
N GLY A 89 2.73 -8.87 6.60
CA GLY A 89 3.56 -7.66 6.70
C GLY A 89 4.95 -7.94 7.26
N LYS A 90 5.05 -8.74 8.34
CA LYS A 90 6.35 -9.15 8.89
C LYS A 90 7.20 -9.91 7.86
N ALA A 91 6.57 -10.81 7.12
CA ALA A 91 7.26 -11.55 6.07
C ALA A 91 7.72 -10.63 4.91
N ALA A 92 6.90 -9.64 4.55
CA ALA A 92 7.29 -8.62 3.57
C ALA A 92 8.51 -7.83 4.05
N VAL A 93 8.50 -7.31 5.27
CA VAL A 93 9.65 -6.59 5.84
C VAL A 93 10.90 -7.45 5.83
N ALA A 94 10.83 -8.69 6.32
CA ALA A 94 11.98 -9.59 6.37
C ALA A 94 12.60 -9.85 4.98
N ALA A 95 11.78 -9.90 3.93
CA ALA A 95 12.23 -10.11 2.56
C ALA A 95 13.10 -8.95 2.01
N TRP A 96 12.96 -7.75 2.57
CA TRP A 96 13.66 -6.54 2.13
C TRP A 96 14.73 -6.05 3.10
N GLU A 97 15.04 -6.79 4.19
CA GLU A 97 16.06 -6.41 5.16
C GLU A 97 17.48 -6.43 4.59
N SER A 98 17.75 -7.33 3.63
CA SER A 98 19.07 -7.43 3.01
C SER A 98 19.26 -6.34 1.97
N PRO A 99 20.41 -5.60 1.96
CA PRO A 99 20.74 -4.68 0.89
C PRO A 99 20.63 -5.28 -0.50
N SER A 100 20.96 -6.56 -0.65
CA SER A 100 20.86 -7.29 -1.94
C SER A 100 19.43 -7.45 -2.45
N ALA A 101 18.41 -7.34 -1.60
CA ALA A 101 17.01 -7.36 -2.05
C ALA A 101 16.67 -6.15 -2.91
N TRP A 102 17.37 -5.02 -2.70
CA TRP A 102 17.17 -3.76 -3.41
C TRP A 102 17.99 -3.64 -4.71
N GLU A 103 18.90 -4.60 -4.96
CA GLU A 103 19.80 -4.58 -6.10
C GLU A 103 19.25 -5.39 -7.29
N GLY A 104 19.66 -5.02 -8.52
CA GLY A 104 19.32 -5.75 -9.74
C GLY A 104 17.84 -5.71 -10.08
N GLU A 105 17.35 -6.76 -10.72
CA GLU A 105 15.96 -6.92 -11.14
C GLU A 105 15.18 -7.87 -10.23
N SER A 106 13.90 -7.62 -10.11
CA SER A 106 12.92 -8.49 -9.47
C SER A 106 11.59 -8.44 -10.25
N HIS A 107 10.51 -8.97 -9.70
CA HIS A 107 9.21 -9.07 -10.36
C HIS A 107 8.10 -8.48 -9.50
N LEU A 108 7.20 -7.74 -10.13
CA LEU A 108 5.93 -7.31 -9.55
C LEU A 108 4.80 -7.57 -10.55
N GLY A 109 3.82 -8.36 -10.17
CA GLY A 109 2.70 -8.69 -11.06
C GLY A 109 3.14 -9.42 -12.35
N GLY A 110 4.24 -10.19 -12.31
CA GLY A 110 4.81 -10.86 -13.46
C GLY A 110 5.70 -9.98 -14.36
N ALA A 111 5.74 -8.66 -14.12
CA ALA A 111 6.62 -7.74 -14.83
C ALA A 111 7.99 -7.65 -14.15
N ALA A 112 9.08 -7.82 -14.92
CA ALA A 112 10.43 -7.60 -14.44
C ALA A 112 10.73 -6.09 -14.40
N MET A 113 11.31 -5.61 -13.29
CA MET A 113 11.74 -4.21 -13.15
C MET A 113 12.83 -4.09 -12.08
N PRO A 114 13.51 -2.95 -11.96
CA PRO A 114 14.50 -2.74 -10.90
C PRO A 114 13.92 -2.98 -9.52
N ALA A 115 14.59 -3.79 -8.70
CA ALA A 115 14.13 -4.15 -7.36
C ALA A 115 13.88 -2.91 -6.48
N ALA A 116 14.80 -1.93 -6.51
CA ALA A 116 14.63 -0.67 -5.78
C ALA A 116 13.37 0.10 -6.18
N MET A 117 12.98 0.05 -7.46
CA MET A 117 11.74 0.66 -7.94
C MET A 117 10.52 -0.05 -7.34
N ILE A 118 10.52 -1.39 -7.32
CA ILE A 118 9.43 -2.17 -6.69
C ILE A 118 9.30 -1.80 -5.22
N GLY A 119 10.40 -1.80 -4.47
CA GLY A 119 10.38 -1.47 -3.04
C GLY A 119 9.85 -0.06 -2.77
N SER A 120 10.23 0.93 -3.61
CA SER A 120 9.71 2.30 -3.53
C SER A 120 8.21 2.36 -3.84
N MET A 121 7.76 1.68 -4.91
CA MET A 121 6.35 1.59 -5.29
C MET A 121 5.51 1.01 -4.15
N MET A 122 5.92 -0.14 -3.59
CA MET A 122 5.22 -0.79 -2.48
C MET A 122 5.19 0.09 -1.23
N THR A 123 6.26 0.86 -0.96
CA THR A 123 6.30 1.81 0.17
C THR A 123 5.23 2.89 0.03
N GLY A 124 5.11 3.50 -1.14
CA GLY A 124 4.08 4.50 -1.43
C GLY A 124 2.67 3.93 -1.35
N GLU A 125 2.47 2.77 -1.91
CA GLU A 125 1.20 2.04 -1.93
C GLU A 125 0.69 1.75 -0.51
N PHE A 126 1.53 1.20 0.35
CA PHE A 126 1.16 0.92 1.75
C PHE A 126 0.86 2.19 2.54
N ALA A 127 1.60 3.27 2.32
CA ALA A 127 1.35 4.53 3.00
C ALA A 127 0.00 5.15 2.58
N VAL A 128 -0.32 5.15 1.29
CA VAL A 128 -1.59 5.68 0.76
C VAL A 128 -2.77 4.82 1.23
N HIS A 129 -2.68 3.50 1.13
CA HIS A 129 -3.77 2.62 1.56
C HIS A 129 -3.95 2.56 3.09
N ALA A 130 -2.90 2.77 3.87
CA ALA A 130 -3.04 3.00 5.31
C ALA A 130 -3.88 4.25 5.60
N TRP A 131 -3.67 5.33 4.83
CA TRP A 131 -4.49 6.54 4.96
C TRP A 131 -5.93 6.30 4.50
N ASP A 132 -6.16 5.60 3.38
CA ASP A 132 -7.49 5.26 2.89
C ASP A 132 -8.28 4.51 3.98
N LEU A 133 -7.69 3.49 4.57
CA LEU A 133 -8.31 2.66 5.61
C LEU A 133 -8.57 3.46 6.91
N ALA A 134 -7.61 4.25 7.34
CA ALA A 134 -7.75 5.11 8.52
C ALA A 134 -8.85 6.14 8.33
N THR A 135 -8.93 6.76 7.14
CA THR A 135 -9.96 7.72 6.77
C THR A 135 -11.34 7.06 6.77
N ALA A 136 -11.48 5.86 6.17
CA ALA A 136 -12.72 5.09 6.16
C ALA A 136 -13.24 4.81 7.58
N THR A 137 -12.35 4.64 8.54
CA THR A 137 -12.70 4.33 9.93
C THR A 137 -12.72 5.54 10.86
N GLY A 138 -12.52 6.75 10.31
CA GLY A 138 -12.54 8.01 11.07
C GLY A 138 -11.34 8.20 11.99
N ARG A 139 -10.21 7.55 11.70
CA ARG A 139 -8.99 7.60 12.53
C ARG A 139 -7.92 8.48 11.87
N PRO A 140 -7.19 9.29 12.65
CA PRO A 140 -6.06 10.03 12.12
C PRO A 140 -4.87 9.07 11.87
N VAL A 141 -4.19 9.29 10.76
CA VAL A 141 -2.90 8.66 10.48
C VAL A 141 -1.83 9.75 10.44
N GLN A 142 -0.67 9.47 11.03
CA GLN A 142 0.50 10.34 10.96
C GLN A 142 1.59 9.66 10.16
N VAL A 143 2.00 10.30 9.09
CA VAL A 143 3.10 9.85 8.24
C VAL A 143 4.30 10.75 8.49
N GLY A 144 5.42 10.15 8.90
CA GLY A 144 6.65 10.88 9.15
C GLY A 144 7.25 11.47 7.86
N PRO A 145 8.08 12.54 7.98
CA PRO A 145 8.58 13.28 6.80
C PRO A 145 9.27 12.38 5.77
N GLY A 146 10.17 11.51 6.18
CA GLY A 146 10.89 10.62 5.24
C GLY A 146 9.97 9.67 4.48
N LEU A 147 8.97 9.09 5.16
CA LEU A 147 7.98 8.26 4.48
C LEU A 147 7.07 9.08 3.56
N ALA A 148 6.73 10.31 3.94
CA ALA A 148 5.94 11.22 3.11
C ALA A 148 6.69 11.58 1.81
N ASP A 149 8.00 11.81 1.88
CA ASP A 149 8.82 12.13 0.71
C ASP A 149 8.89 10.94 -0.25
N VAL A 150 9.12 9.72 0.27
CA VAL A 150 9.10 8.49 -0.55
C VAL A 150 7.72 8.25 -1.16
N ALA A 151 6.63 8.46 -0.42
CA ALA A 151 5.29 8.31 -0.94
C ALA A 151 5.00 9.30 -2.09
N LEU A 152 5.43 10.57 -1.97
CA LEU A 152 5.27 11.55 -3.03
C LEU A 152 6.08 11.19 -4.28
N GLU A 153 7.34 10.80 -4.11
CA GLU A 153 8.21 10.37 -5.21
C GLU A 153 7.62 9.16 -5.94
N SER A 154 7.25 8.13 -5.19
CA SER A 154 6.65 6.91 -5.70
C SER A 154 5.34 7.16 -6.46
N MET A 155 4.40 7.88 -5.85
CA MET A 155 3.12 8.19 -6.49
C MET A 155 3.31 9.04 -7.74
N THR A 156 4.25 10.00 -7.74
CA THR A 156 4.55 10.82 -8.92
C THR A 156 5.12 9.96 -10.06
N ALA A 157 6.01 9.01 -9.75
CA ALA A 157 6.58 8.11 -10.74
C ALA A 157 5.52 7.17 -11.35
N MET A 158 4.54 6.73 -10.56
CA MET A 158 3.51 5.79 -10.98
C MET A 158 2.29 6.45 -11.63
N ALA A 159 2.04 7.73 -11.38
CA ALA A 159 0.78 8.40 -11.68
C ALA A 159 0.35 8.30 -13.14
N GLY A 160 1.27 8.43 -14.09
CA GLY A 160 0.97 8.31 -15.51
C GLY A 160 0.46 6.91 -15.86
N MET A 161 1.27 5.90 -15.58
CA MET A 161 0.94 4.51 -15.84
C MET A 161 -0.33 4.08 -15.07
N GLY A 162 -0.44 4.47 -13.80
CA GLY A 162 -1.59 4.10 -12.98
C GLY A 162 -2.91 4.70 -13.47
N ARG A 163 -2.89 5.92 -14.01
CA ARG A 163 -4.08 6.53 -14.64
C ARG A 163 -4.44 5.86 -15.95
N ASP A 164 -3.46 5.55 -16.78
CA ASP A 164 -3.68 4.86 -18.06
C ASP A 164 -4.26 3.45 -17.84
N ALA A 165 -3.85 2.79 -16.77
CA ALA A 165 -4.36 1.48 -16.36
C ALA A 165 -5.68 1.55 -15.54
N GLY A 166 -6.12 2.74 -15.14
CA GLY A 166 -7.33 2.92 -14.33
C GLY A 166 -7.15 2.63 -12.83
N TRP A 167 -5.92 2.44 -12.33
CA TRP A 167 -5.63 2.17 -10.92
C TRP A 167 -5.58 3.43 -10.05
N ILE A 168 -5.22 4.56 -10.66
CA ILE A 168 -5.10 5.86 -10.00
C ILE A 168 -6.11 6.83 -10.61
N GLY A 169 -6.92 7.45 -9.75
CA GLY A 169 -7.88 8.47 -10.17
C GLY A 169 -7.22 9.76 -10.67
N PRO A 170 -8.01 10.71 -11.19
CA PRO A 170 -7.51 12.03 -11.55
C PRO A 170 -6.83 12.72 -10.36
N GLU A 171 -5.75 13.43 -10.64
CA GLU A 171 -5.05 14.20 -9.61
C GLU A 171 -5.96 15.26 -8.97
N VAL A 172 -5.91 15.37 -7.65
CA VAL A 172 -6.63 16.37 -6.88
C VAL A 172 -5.77 17.62 -6.73
N THR A 173 -6.34 18.79 -6.98
CA THR A 173 -5.62 20.05 -6.81
C THR A 173 -5.44 20.39 -5.33
N VAL A 174 -4.20 20.55 -4.90
CA VAL A 174 -3.81 21.05 -3.57
C VAL A 174 -2.83 22.21 -3.71
N SER A 175 -2.63 22.98 -2.63
CA SER A 175 -1.62 24.04 -2.62
C SER A 175 -0.22 23.45 -2.80
N ALA A 176 0.68 24.19 -3.48
CA ALA A 176 2.09 23.83 -3.57
C ALA A 176 2.77 23.75 -2.19
N ASP A 177 2.26 24.52 -1.22
CA ASP A 177 2.75 24.52 0.17
C ASP A 177 2.03 23.51 1.07
N ALA A 178 1.18 22.62 0.50
CA ALA A 178 0.55 21.57 1.27
C ALA A 178 1.60 20.61 1.85
N PRO A 179 1.33 19.98 3.01
CA PRO A 179 2.20 18.94 3.56
C PRO A 179 2.57 17.90 2.50
N THR A 180 3.80 17.38 2.54
CA THR A 180 4.32 16.46 1.52
C THR A 180 3.39 15.26 1.33
N PHE A 181 2.87 14.67 2.41
CA PHE A 181 1.98 13.53 2.30
C PHE A 181 0.62 13.89 1.68
N ASP A 182 0.08 15.09 1.96
CA ASP A 182 -1.16 15.57 1.30
C ASP A 182 -0.96 15.71 -0.20
N ARG A 183 0.23 16.12 -0.62
CA ARG A 183 0.59 16.17 -2.05
C ARG A 183 0.71 14.78 -2.65
N ALA A 184 1.27 13.80 -1.92
CA ALA A 184 1.30 12.41 -2.35
C ALA A 184 -0.12 11.84 -2.55
N LEU A 185 -1.01 12.10 -1.58
CA LEU A 185 -2.43 11.72 -1.67
C LEU A 185 -3.12 12.36 -2.88
N ALA A 186 -2.86 13.64 -3.11
CA ALA A 186 -3.42 14.38 -4.25
C ALA A 186 -2.99 13.77 -5.60
N VAL A 187 -1.70 13.45 -5.75
CA VAL A 187 -1.15 12.75 -6.92
C VAL A 187 -1.80 11.37 -7.09
N ALA A 188 -2.03 10.66 -5.98
CA ALA A 188 -2.73 9.37 -5.97
C ALA A 188 -4.25 9.48 -6.20
N GLY A 189 -4.78 10.67 -6.49
CA GLY A 189 -6.21 10.89 -6.74
C GLY A 189 -7.08 10.95 -5.48
N ARG A 190 -6.47 11.11 -4.30
CA ARG A 190 -7.18 11.24 -3.01
C ARG A 190 -7.30 12.70 -2.62
N ASN A 191 -8.47 13.10 -2.07
CA ASN A 191 -8.63 14.42 -1.48
C ASN A 191 -8.19 14.40 0.00
N PRO A 192 -7.07 15.02 0.38
CA PRO A 192 -6.57 14.99 1.76
C PRO A 192 -7.52 15.66 2.78
N ARG A 193 -8.47 16.45 2.29
CA ARG A 193 -9.47 17.16 3.12
C ARG A 193 -10.75 16.36 3.29
N SER A 194 -10.93 15.24 2.58
CA SER A 194 -12.10 14.40 2.76
C SER A 194 -11.99 13.69 4.10
N ARG A 195 -12.58 14.29 5.14
CA ARG A 195 -12.93 13.59 6.36
C ARG A 195 -14.28 12.93 6.08
N GLN A 196 -14.35 11.63 6.18
CA GLN A 196 -15.68 11.01 6.23
C GLN A 196 -16.36 11.47 7.51
N ALA A 197 -17.56 12.01 7.33
CA ALA A 197 -18.41 12.49 8.42
C ALA A 197 -19.02 11.30 9.20
#